data_141de9387c28bcaafb9736720faec704
#
_entry.id   141de9387c28bcaafb9736720faec704
#
_cell.length_a   1.000
_cell.length_b   1.000
_cell.length_c   1.000
_cell.angle_alpha   90.00
_cell.angle_beta   90.00
_cell.angle_gamma   90.00
#
_symmetry.space_group_name_H-M   'P 1'
#
loop_
_entity.id
_entity.type
_entity.pdbx_description
1 polymer ?
#
loop_
_entity_poly.entity_id
_entity_poly.type
_entity_poly.pdbx_seq_one_letter_code
_entity_poly.pdbx_strand_id
1 'polypeptide(L)'
;YAENEMIALFCIRHHVRLIVITPEYEVSWKFGEGEWPLCGILCLKSNHFQPCAPLNGCMITAIASALGRREVDVLNYLCRPSTNHIFEELCQGGGLNMMYLAEAFEAFDICAKCDINGEVEVINPHGKISALFDITNEHIRHVEKIGNGPQSIKVDELRKVKRSALDFLSMNGSKITYFPNFERAEKLQGCLLGGLTGVISDEKFSDAKPWLSGISTTDIKPRELTVVLGTFGAGKSFLYKSFMKRSEGKFVTFVSPRRALANSIKNDLEMDDSCKVVXAGRSKKEGWDVVIFEVFXRKVAGLKAGHCVIFDEVQLFPPGYIDLCLLIIRSDAFISLAGDPCQSTYDSQKDRAILGAEQSDILRLLEGKTYRYNIESRRFVNPMFESRLPCHFKKGSMTAAFADYAIFHNMHDFLLARSKGPLDAVLVSSFEEKKIVQSYFGMKQLTLTFGESTGLNFKNGGILISHDSFHTDDRRWLTALSRFSHNLDLVNITGLRVESFLSHFAGKPLYHFLTAKSGENVIRDLLPGEPNFFSGFNVSIGKNEGVREEKLCGD
;
A
#
# COMPACT_ATOMS: atom_id res chain seq x y z
N TYR A 1 32.48 24.81 18.68
CA TYR A 1 31.34 24.68 17.77
C TYR A 1 31.80 24.95 16.34
N ALA A 2 31.68 23.97 15.49
CA ALA A 2 31.98 24.19 14.08
C ALA A 2 30.72 24.70 13.41
N GLU A 3 30.85 25.79 12.68
CA GLU A 3 29.79 26.31 11.86
C GLU A 3 29.89 25.73 10.46
N ASN A 4 28.81 25.78 9.71
CA ASN A 4 28.77 25.25 8.35
C ASN A 4 29.92 25.78 7.48
N GLU A 5 30.21 27.07 7.66
CA GLU A 5 31.29 27.71 6.91
C GLU A 5 32.65 27.11 7.22
N MET A 6 32.89 26.77 8.49
CA MET A 6 34.15 26.16 8.90
C MET A 6 34.30 24.75 8.34
N ILE A 7 33.19 23.98 8.30
CA ILE A 7 33.20 22.65 7.70
C ILE A 7 33.49 22.75 6.19
N ALA A 8 32.84 23.70 5.54
CA ALA A 8 33.05 23.93 4.09
C ALA A 8 34.51 24.31 3.82
N LEU A 9 35.06 25.24 4.62
CA LEU A 9 36.46 25.66 4.47
C LEU A 9 37.43 24.51 4.71
N PHE A 10 37.14 23.66 5.70
CA PHE A 10 37.93 22.46 5.95
C PHE A 10 37.95 21.55 4.70
N CYS A 11 36.77 21.32 4.14
CA CYS A 11 36.66 20.46 2.96
C CYS A 11 37.43 21.03 1.76
N ILE A 12 37.34 22.34 1.56
CA ILE A 12 38.07 23.02 0.47
C ILE A 12 39.57 22.90 0.71
N ARG A 13 40.02 23.20 1.92
CA ARG A 13 41.45 23.21 2.23
C ARG A 13 42.09 21.83 2.06
N HIS A 14 41.35 20.79 2.42
CA HIS A 14 41.91 19.43 2.41
C HIS A 14 41.46 18.60 1.21
N HIS A 15 40.65 19.18 0.32
CA HIS A 15 40.11 18.51 -0.87
C HIS A 15 39.40 17.20 -0.50
N VAL A 16 38.53 17.30 0.53
CA VAL A 16 37.77 16.15 1.02
C VAL A 16 36.30 16.49 1.09
N ARG A 17 35.47 15.46 1.20
CA ARG A 17 34.04 15.62 1.43
C ARG A 17 33.68 15.17 2.85
N LEU A 18 32.67 15.83 3.40
CA LEU A 18 31.99 15.41 4.60
C LEU A 18 30.50 15.35 4.33
N ILE A 19 29.86 14.33 4.87
CA ILE A 19 28.41 14.17 4.75
C ILE A 19 27.82 14.38 6.13
N VAL A 20 26.73 15.17 6.18
CA VAL A 20 26.00 15.41 7.43
C VAL A 20 24.69 14.66 7.36
N ILE A 21 24.41 13.87 8.38
CA ILE A 21 23.15 13.14 8.50
C ILE A 21 22.37 13.66 9.70
N THR A 22 21.07 13.43 9.67
CA THR A 22 20.18 13.71 10.81
C THR A 22 20.19 12.52 11.78
N PRO A 23 19.67 12.68 13.00
CA PRO A 23 19.50 11.53 13.90
C PRO A 23 18.61 10.43 13.34
N GLU A 24 17.81 10.75 12.33
CA GLU A 24 16.96 9.78 11.62
C GLU A 24 17.69 9.16 10.42
N TYR A 25 19.00 9.41 10.29
CA TYR A 25 19.91 8.85 9.28
C TYR A 25 19.58 9.32 7.86
N GLU A 26 19.00 10.51 7.74
CA GLU A 26 18.80 11.15 6.44
C GLU A 26 19.98 12.05 6.13
N VAL A 27 20.44 12.05 4.88
CA VAL A 27 21.49 12.96 4.45
C VAL A 27 20.93 14.38 4.45
N SER A 28 21.46 15.21 5.33
CA SER A 28 21.03 16.60 5.48
C SER A 28 21.85 17.53 4.59
N TRP A 29 23.14 17.30 4.48
CA TRP A 29 24.03 18.17 3.74
C TRP A 29 25.29 17.44 3.30
N LYS A 30 25.84 17.86 2.15
CA LYS A 30 27.11 17.35 1.66
C LYS A 30 28.05 18.54 1.49
N PHE A 31 29.21 18.45 2.11
CA PHE A 31 30.26 19.47 2.00
C PHE A 31 31.38 18.94 1.11
N GLY A 32 31.97 19.82 0.31
CA GLY A 32 33.05 19.48 -0.61
C GLY A 32 32.52 19.12 -2.00
N GLU A 33 33.42 19.02 -2.97
CA GLU A 33 33.05 18.74 -4.35
C GLU A 33 32.94 17.24 -4.60
N GLY A 34 32.09 16.86 -5.55
CA GLY A 34 31.69 15.47 -5.76
C GLY A 34 32.82 14.49 -6.07
N GLU A 35 33.93 14.98 -6.60
CA GLU A 35 35.10 14.13 -6.95
C GLU A 35 36.09 13.95 -5.81
N TRP A 36 35.95 14.74 -4.74
CA TRP A 36 36.88 14.63 -3.61
C TRP A 36 36.54 13.41 -2.76
N PRO A 37 37.55 12.76 -2.14
CA PRO A 37 37.27 11.60 -1.29
C PRO A 37 36.44 11.97 -0.06
N LEU A 38 35.52 11.10 0.30
CA LEU A 38 34.74 11.25 1.53
C LEU A 38 35.63 10.94 2.71
N CYS A 39 35.80 11.90 3.64
CA CYS A 39 36.65 11.69 4.81
C CYS A 39 35.90 11.39 6.10
N GLY A 40 34.60 11.67 6.14
CA GLY A 40 33.85 11.39 7.34
C GLY A 40 32.36 11.71 7.21
N ILE A 41 31.65 11.29 8.26
CA ILE A 41 30.23 11.52 8.39
C ILE A 41 29.98 12.18 9.73
N LEU A 42 29.20 13.26 9.71
CA LEU A 42 28.80 13.99 10.92
C LEU A 42 27.31 13.83 11.13
N CYS A 43 26.88 13.70 12.37
CA CYS A 43 25.47 13.72 12.72
C CYS A 43 25.15 15.11 13.28
N LEU A 44 24.15 15.77 12.72
CA LEU A 44 23.66 17.06 13.21
C LEU A 44 22.51 16.79 14.17
N LYS A 45 22.78 16.97 15.44
CA LYS A 45 21.79 16.73 16.50
C LYS A 45 21.70 17.98 17.38
N SER A 46 20.50 18.54 17.52
CA SER A 46 20.27 19.72 18.35
C SER A 46 21.25 20.86 18.03
N ASN A 47 21.43 21.13 16.74
CA ASN A 47 22.34 22.16 16.22
C ASN A 47 23.82 21.94 16.55
N HIS A 48 24.21 20.72 16.88
CA HIS A 48 25.61 20.34 17.09
C HIS A 48 26.03 19.25 16.11
N PHE A 49 27.19 19.45 15.51
CA PHE A 49 27.81 18.40 14.69
C PHE A 49 28.60 17.46 15.59
N GLN A 50 28.31 16.19 15.48
CA GLN A 50 29.00 15.14 16.22
C GLN A 50 29.58 14.14 15.22
N PRO A 51 30.77 13.61 15.47
CA PRO A 51 31.24 12.51 14.64
C PRO A 51 30.24 11.37 14.72
N CYS A 52 29.90 10.79 13.58
CA CYS A 52 29.03 9.63 13.58
C CYS A 52 29.78 8.47 14.26
N ALA A 53 29.07 7.64 14.99
CA ALA A 53 29.67 6.41 15.53
C ALA A 53 30.35 5.66 14.38
N PRO A 54 31.48 5.01 14.63
CA PRO A 54 32.18 4.35 13.54
C PRO A 54 31.23 3.44 12.79
N LEU A 55 31.17 3.62 11.49
CA LEU A 55 30.42 2.70 10.66
C LEU A 55 30.91 1.29 10.97
N ASN A 56 30.02 0.33 10.98
CA ASN A 56 30.45 -1.05 11.05
C ASN A 56 31.18 -1.35 9.77
N GLY A 57 32.49 -1.16 9.81
CA GLY A 57 33.31 -1.03 8.62
C GLY A 57 33.75 -2.34 8.00
N CYS A 58 33.37 -3.48 8.58
CA CYS A 58 33.88 -4.76 8.07
C CYS A 58 33.49 -5.00 6.61
N MET A 59 32.28 -4.62 6.21
CA MET A 59 31.85 -4.75 4.82
C MET A 59 32.63 -3.79 3.91
N ILE A 60 32.80 -2.55 4.35
CA ILE A 60 33.55 -1.55 3.59
C ILE A 60 34.99 -2.01 3.42
N THR A 61 35.61 -2.47 4.49
CA THR A 61 36.99 -2.97 4.46
C THR A 61 37.12 -4.18 3.52
N ALA A 62 36.18 -5.13 3.61
CA ALA A 62 36.21 -6.33 2.77
C ALA A 62 36.05 -6.01 1.29
N ILE A 63 35.11 -5.13 0.95
CA ILE A 63 34.88 -4.74 -0.45
C ILE A 63 36.07 -3.94 -0.96
N ALA A 64 36.59 -3.02 -0.17
CA ALA A 64 37.77 -2.23 -0.55
C ALA A 64 38.96 -3.14 -0.86
N SER A 65 39.19 -4.13 0.01
CA SER A 65 40.25 -5.11 -0.19
C SER A 65 40.04 -5.92 -1.47
N ALA A 66 38.81 -6.39 -1.69
CA ALA A 66 38.48 -7.18 -2.89
C ALA A 66 38.67 -6.40 -4.20
N LEU A 67 38.39 -5.10 -4.15
CA LEU A 67 38.51 -4.23 -5.34
C LEU A 67 39.88 -3.59 -5.48
N GLY A 68 40.75 -3.72 -4.49
CA GLY A 68 42.03 -3.03 -4.47
C GLY A 68 41.87 -1.52 -4.40
N ARG A 69 40.87 -1.04 -3.66
CA ARG A 69 40.55 0.39 -3.54
C ARG A 69 40.59 0.81 -2.07
N ARG A 70 40.62 2.12 -1.84
CA ARG A 70 40.55 2.66 -0.47
C ARG A 70 39.13 2.56 0.05
N GLU A 71 38.98 2.46 1.35
CA GLU A 71 37.66 2.40 2.02
C GLU A 71 36.83 3.65 1.71
N VAL A 72 37.48 4.82 1.65
CA VAL A 72 36.76 6.06 1.34
C VAL A 72 36.17 6.04 -0.06
N ASP A 73 36.80 5.36 -1.00
CA ASP A 73 36.27 5.25 -2.36
C ASP A 73 35.01 4.36 -2.40
N VAL A 74 34.98 3.32 -1.58
CA VAL A 74 33.81 2.45 -1.44
C VAL A 74 32.66 3.24 -0.81
N LEU A 75 32.94 4.00 0.25
CA LEU A 75 31.93 4.86 0.89
C LEU A 75 31.39 5.91 -0.10
N ASN A 76 32.28 6.57 -0.84
CA ASN A 76 31.86 7.54 -1.86
C ASN A 76 30.87 6.92 -2.87
N TYR A 77 31.20 5.71 -3.31
CA TYR A 77 30.37 5.01 -4.28
C TYR A 77 28.99 4.72 -3.69
N LEU A 78 28.93 4.33 -2.42
CA LEU A 78 27.65 4.02 -1.74
C LEU A 78 26.81 5.27 -1.49
N CYS A 79 27.40 6.46 -1.52
CA CYS A 79 26.64 7.70 -1.33
C CYS A 79 25.85 8.13 -2.55
N ARG A 80 25.92 7.39 -3.65
CA ARG A 80 25.13 7.68 -4.85
C ARG A 80 23.64 7.36 -4.60
N PRO A 81 22.72 8.00 -5.33
CA PRO A 81 21.29 7.75 -5.12
C PRO A 81 20.88 6.28 -5.20
N SER A 82 21.51 5.51 -6.11
CA SER A 82 21.16 4.10 -6.30
C SER A 82 21.57 3.20 -5.13
N THR A 83 22.52 3.63 -4.31
CA THR A 83 23.07 2.82 -3.22
C THR A 83 22.95 3.50 -1.85
N ASN A 84 22.33 4.65 -1.80
CA ASN A 84 22.26 5.45 -0.57
C ASN A 84 21.59 4.70 0.59
N HIS A 85 20.65 3.83 0.27
CA HIS A 85 19.98 3.02 1.29
C HIS A 85 20.93 2.08 2.02
N ILE A 86 21.94 1.55 1.32
CA ILE A 86 22.98 0.70 1.94
C ILE A 86 23.81 1.57 2.88
N PHE A 87 24.19 2.75 2.41
CA PHE A 87 24.94 3.71 3.22
C PHE A 87 24.18 4.10 4.47
N GLU A 88 22.90 4.39 4.35
CA GLU A 88 22.05 4.74 5.51
C GLU A 88 21.99 3.61 6.52
N GLU A 89 21.89 2.37 6.05
CA GLU A 89 21.88 1.21 6.94
C GLU A 89 23.20 1.06 7.70
N LEU A 90 24.31 1.29 7.00
CA LEU A 90 25.63 1.30 7.65
C LEU A 90 25.74 2.38 8.73
N CYS A 91 25.14 3.54 8.49
CA CYS A 91 25.15 4.65 9.45
C CYS A 91 24.41 4.32 10.74
N GLN A 92 23.51 3.35 10.72
CA GLN A 92 22.80 2.92 11.92
C GLN A 92 23.68 2.09 12.87
N GLY A 93 24.84 1.66 12.40
CA GLY A 93 25.82 0.97 13.25
C GLY A 93 25.54 -0.49 13.54
N GLY A 94 24.45 -1.03 13.03
CA GLY A 94 24.06 -2.42 13.30
C GLY A 94 24.57 -3.44 12.29
N GLY A 95 25.36 -3.00 11.33
CA GLY A 95 25.82 -3.86 10.26
C GLY A 95 24.74 -4.08 9.20
N LEU A 96 25.08 -4.80 8.15
CA LEU A 96 24.15 -5.10 7.06
C LEU A 96 23.61 -6.52 7.19
N ASN A 97 22.34 -6.68 6.93
CA ASN A 97 21.80 -8.03 6.75
C ASN A 97 22.26 -8.60 5.40
N MET A 98 22.01 -9.89 5.21
CA MET A 98 22.49 -10.58 4.00
C MET A 98 21.89 -10.02 2.70
N MET A 99 20.67 -9.49 2.76
CA MET A 99 20.06 -8.88 1.57
C MET A 99 20.79 -7.59 1.16
N TYR A 100 21.10 -6.74 2.14
CA TYR A 100 21.83 -5.50 1.84
C TYR A 100 23.26 -5.79 1.41
N LEU A 101 23.88 -6.81 1.98
CA LEU A 101 25.20 -7.25 1.56
C LEU A 101 25.17 -7.72 0.11
N ALA A 102 24.15 -8.49 -0.26
CA ALA A 102 23.98 -8.94 -1.65
C ALA A 102 23.79 -7.75 -2.60
N GLU A 103 23.00 -6.75 -2.19
CA GLU A 103 22.82 -5.54 -2.99
C GLU A 103 24.12 -4.76 -3.13
N ALA A 104 24.95 -4.74 -2.09
CA ALA A 104 26.27 -4.11 -2.17
C ALA A 104 27.15 -4.83 -3.18
N PHE A 105 27.16 -6.16 -3.17
CA PHE A 105 27.92 -6.92 -4.16
C PHE A 105 27.44 -6.63 -5.58
N GLU A 106 26.13 -6.52 -5.77
CA GLU A 106 25.60 -6.12 -7.09
C GLU A 106 26.05 -4.72 -7.49
N ALA A 107 26.02 -3.78 -6.55
CA ALA A 107 26.41 -2.40 -6.83
C ALA A 107 27.87 -2.28 -7.28
N PHE A 108 28.74 -3.12 -6.72
CA PHE A 108 30.17 -3.13 -7.07
C PHE A 108 30.50 -4.16 -8.15
N ASP A 109 29.50 -4.83 -8.70
CA ASP A 109 29.67 -5.84 -9.74
C ASP A 109 30.56 -7.00 -9.30
N ILE A 110 30.44 -7.40 -8.04
CA ILE A 110 31.22 -8.48 -7.44
C ILE A 110 30.43 -9.78 -7.45
N CYS A 111 31.04 -10.82 -8.03
CA CYS A 111 30.58 -12.19 -7.83
C CYS A 111 31.26 -12.71 -6.57
N ALA A 112 30.52 -12.75 -5.47
CA ALA A 112 31.06 -13.04 -4.15
C ALA A 112 30.83 -14.51 -3.82
N LYS A 113 31.94 -15.25 -3.60
CA LYS A 113 31.89 -16.58 -3.01
C LYS A 113 32.12 -16.41 -1.51
N CYS A 114 31.10 -16.72 -0.73
CA CYS A 114 31.12 -16.46 0.71
C CYS A 114 31.08 -17.77 1.48
N ASP A 115 32.05 -17.98 2.34
CA ASP A 115 32.00 -19.05 3.36
C ASP A 115 31.24 -18.47 4.55
N ILE A 116 30.03 -18.94 4.77
CA ILE A 116 29.17 -18.45 5.85
C ILE A 116 29.07 -19.56 6.89
N ASN A 117 29.86 -19.43 7.93
CA ASN A 117 29.91 -20.41 9.04
C ASN A 117 30.13 -21.85 8.53
N GLY A 118 31.00 -22.00 7.51
CA GLY A 118 31.35 -23.31 6.96
C GLY A 118 30.55 -23.77 5.78
N GLU A 119 29.54 -22.99 5.35
CA GLU A 119 28.80 -23.27 4.12
C GLU A 119 29.14 -22.24 3.07
N VAL A 120 29.39 -22.67 1.85
CA VAL A 120 29.79 -21.78 0.76
C VAL A 120 28.57 -21.37 -0.05
N GLU A 121 28.35 -20.08 -0.16
CA GLU A 121 27.30 -19.48 -0.98
C GLU A 121 27.92 -18.62 -2.06
N VAL A 122 27.28 -18.56 -3.23
CA VAL A 122 27.65 -17.64 -4.27
C VAL A 122 26.58 -16.56 -4.36
N ILE A 123 27.00 -15.32 -4.16
CA ILE A 123 26.11 -14.15 -4.20
C ILE A 123 26.47 -13.34 -5.45
N ASN A 124 25.45 -12.92 -6.20
CA ASN A 124 25.59 -12.19 -7.46
C ASN A 124 26.48 -12.98 -8.45
N PRO A 125 26.03 -14.15 -8.88
CA PRO A 125 26.88 -15.01 -9.75
C PRO A 125 27.24 -14.40 -11.10
N HIS A 126 26.55 -13.34 -11.52
CA HIS A 126 26.80 -12.65 -12.79
C HIS A 126 27.76 -11.47 -12.65
N GLY A 127 28.24 -11.19 -11.44
CA GLY A 127 29.21 -10.11 -11.22
C GLY A 127 30.52 -10.39 -11.96
N LYS A 128 31.13 -9.33 -12.48
CA LYS A 128 32.36 -9.45 -13.29
C LYS A 128 33.61 -9.62 -12.46
N ILE A 129 33.59 -9.17 -11.21
CA ILE A 129 34.76 -9.21 -10.33
C ILE A 129 34.56 -10.35 -9.34
N SER A 130 35.36 -11.42 -9.48
CA SER A 130 35.26 -12.56 -8.55
C SER A 130 36.06 -12.30 -7.29
N ALA A 131 35.46 -12.54 -6.13
CA ALA A 131 36.12 -12.35 -4.85
C ALA A 131 35.62 -13.38 -3.83
N LEU A 132 36.48 -13.72 -2.88
CA LEU A 132 36.21 -14.71 -1.85
C LEU A 132 36.06 -13.99 -0.51
N PHE A 133 35.03 -14.34 0.23
CA PHE A 133 34.74 -13.72 1.54
C PHE A 133 34.47 -14.79 2.58
N ASP A 134 34.85 -14.49 3.82
CA ASP A 134 34.52 -15.28 4.99
C ASP A 134 33.56 -14.47 5.86
N ILE A 135 32.43 -15.05 6.22
CA ILE A 135 31.44 -14.41 7.07
C ILE A 135 31.28 -15.27 8.32
N THR A 136 31.80 -14.79 9.42
CA THR A 136 31.79 -15.51 10.70
C THR A 136 31.40 -14.53 11.80
N ASN A 137 30.46 -14.94 12.66
CA ASN A 137 29.98 -14.11 13.78
C ASN A 137 29.56 -12.71 13.31
N GLU A 138 28.83 -12.67 12.20
CA GLU A 138 28.30 -11.41 11.65
C GLU A 138 29.38 -10.43 11.14
N HIS A 139 30.62 -10.89 11.00
CA HIS A 139 31.70 -10.10 10.40
C HIS A 139 32.12 -10.71 9.08
N ILE A 140 32.34 -9.84 8.09
CA ILE A 140 32.79 -10.25 6.76
C ILE A 140 34.25 -9.79 6.56
N ARG A 141 35.04 -10.65 5.94
CA ARG A 141 36.40 -10.28 5.51
C ARG A 141 36.69 -10.87 4.14
N HIS A 142 37.53 -10.19 3.39
CA HIS A 142 38.02 -10.65 2.09
C HIS A 142 39.12 -11.69 2.35
N VAL A 143 39.07 -12.81 1.64
CA VAL A 143 40.04 -13.90 1.79
C VAL A 143 40.49 -14.42 0.43
N GLU A 144 41.60 -15.14 0.43
CA GLU A 144 42.14 -15.71 -0.82
C GLU A 144 41.53 -17.07 -1.16
N LYS A 145 41.09 -17.82 -0.15
CA LYS A 145 40.49 -19.16 -0.35
C LYS A 145 39.28 -19.36 0.54
N ILE A 146 38.33 -20.08 0.03
CA ILE A 146 37.11 -20.46 0.76
C ILE A 146 37.19 -21.95 1.08
N GLY A 147 36.69 -22.36 2.22
CA GLY A 147 36.63 -23.76 2.61
C GLY A 147 35.79 -24.61 1.65
N ASN A 148 36.04 -25.91 1.65
CA ASN A 148 35.45 -26.88 0.71
C ASN A 148 34.07 -27.40 1.16
N GLY A 149 33.27 -26.58 1.83
CA GLY A 149 31.92 -26.97 2.20
C GLY A 149 30.96 -27.02 1.00
N PRO A 150 29.80 -27.65 1.17
CA PRO A 150 28.80 -27.64 0.11
C PRO A 150 28.31 -26.22 -0.16
N GLN A 151 28.14 -25.91 -1.43
CA GLN A 151 27.62 -24.59 -1.81
C GLN A 151 26.13 -24.53 -1.46
N SER A 152 25.76 -23.47 -0.77
CA SER A 152 24.34 -23.17 -0.52
C SER A 152 24.01 -21.80 -1.13
N ILE A 153 22.75 -21.61 -1.45
CA ILE A 153 22.29 -20.39 -2.10
C ILE A 153 21.19 -19.76 -1.23
N LYS A 154 21.45 -19.66 0.07
CA LYS A 154 20.42 -19.17 1.00
C LYS A 154 19.91 -17.77 0.67
N VAL A 155 20.83 -16.86 0.31
CA VAL A 155 20.44 -15.49 -0.06
C VAL A 155 19.65 -15.51 -1.36
N ASP A 156 20.11 -16.30 -2.34
CA ASP A 156 19.39 -16.43 -3.61
C ASP A 156 18.04 -17.10 -3.42
N GLU A 157 17.94 -18.04 -2.50
CA GLU A 157 16.66 -18.66 -2.15
C GLU A 157 15.69 -17.65 -1.56
N LEU A 158 16.17 -16.80 -0.65
CA LEU A 158 15.36 -15.73 -0.08
C LEU A 158 14.89 -14.76 -1.16
N ARG A 159 15.78 -14.42 -2.10
CA ARG A 159 15.43 -13.57 -3.25
C ARG A 159 14.39 -14.23 -4.13
N LYS A 160 14.53 -15.53 -4.37
CA LYS A 160 13.57 -16.30 -5.18
C LYS A 160 12.20 -16.32 -4.50
N VAL A 161 12.15 -16.54 -3.19
CA VAL A 161 10.89 -16.54 -2.44
C VAL A 161 10.23 -15.18 -2.54
N LYS A 162 10.99 -14.10 -2.34
CA LYS A 162 10.46 -12.75 -2.45
C LYS A 162 9.98 -12.46 -3.87
N ARG A 163 10.78 -12.82 -4.88
CA ARG A 163 10.41 -12.65 -6.29
C ARG A 163 9.16 -13.43 -6.63
N SER A 164 9.06 -14.67 -6.16
CA SER A 164 7.87 -15.52 -6.35
C SER A 164 6.63 -14.88 -5.74
N ALA A 165 6.76 -14.30 -4.53
CA ALA A 165 5.64 -13.62 -3.88
C ALA A 165 5.22 -12.37 -4.64
N LEU A 166 6.18 -11.62 -5.17
CA LEU A 166 5.90 -10.44 -5.99
C LEU A 166 5.26 -10.83 -7.32
N ASP A 167 5.74 -11.92 -7.92
CA ASP A 167 5.17 -12.46 -9.16
C ASP A 167 3.72 -12.91 -8.95
N PHE A 168 3.41 -13.46 -7.77
CA PHE A 168 2.05 -13.86 -7.41
C PHE A 168 1.10 -12.67 -7.48
N LEU A 169 1.50 -11.52 -6.96
CA LEU A 169 0.68 -10.30 -7.08
C LEU A 169 0.58 -9.86 -8.54
N SER A 170 1.68 -9.95 -9.28
CA SER A 170 1.71 -9.52 -10.69
C SER A 170 0.84 -10.40 -11.58
N MET A 171 0.71 -11.70 -11.26
CA MET A 171 -0.19 -12.61 -12.01
C MET A 171 -1.65 -12.19 -11.90
N ASN A 172 -2.03 -11.59 -10.78
CA ASN A 172 -3.42 -11.24 -10.50
C ASN A 172 -3.76 -9.81 -10.84
N GLY A 173 -2.79 -9.01 -11.19
CA GLY A 173 -2.96 -7.60 -11.46
C GLY A 173 -2.38 -7.17 -12.79
N SER A 174 -2.04 -5.92 -12.86
CA SER A 174 -1.46 -5.31 -14.07
C SER A 174 -0.26 -4.48 -13.68
N LYS A 175 0.77 -4.50 -14.51
CA LYS A 175 1.89 -3.58 -14.37
C LYS A 175 1.54 -2.29 -15.09
N ILE A 176 1.57 -1.19 -14.37
CA ILE A 176 1.25 0.12 -14.92
C ILE A 176 2.42 1.04 -14.63
N THR A 177 2.87 1.74 -15.67
CA THR A 177 3.87 2.79 -15.54
C THR A 177 3.13 4.11 -15.35
N TYR A 178 3.40 4.79 -14.24
CA TYR A 178 2.72 6.03 -13.89
C TYR A 178 3.73 7.14 -13.66
N PHE A 179 3.45 8.29 -14.21
CA PHE A 179 4.28 9.48 -14.06
C PHE A 179 3.65 10.34 -12.95
N PRO A 180 4.26 10.39 -11.74
CA PRO A 180 3.64 11.17 -10.65
C PRO A 180 3.51 12.64 -11.01
N ASN A 181 2.39 13.23 -10.62
CA ASN A 181 2.11 14.63 -10.92
C ASN A 181 2.50 15.50 -9.73
N PHE A 182 3.49 16.36 -9.94
CA PHE A 182 4.03 17.21 -8.88
C PHE A 182 2.98 18.22 -8.37
N GLU A 183 2.19 18.79 -9.27
CA GLU A 183 1.19 19.79 -8.88
C GLU A 183 0.11 19.20 -7.97
N ARG A 184 -0.34 17.98 -8.28
CA ARG A 184 -1.32 17.28 -7.44
C ARG A 184 -0.72 16.96 -6.07
N ALA A 185 0.52 16.48 -6.05
CA ALA A 185 1.24 16.18 -4.80
C ALA A 185 1.44 17.42 -3.95
N GLU A 186 1.84 18.52 -4.58
CA GLU A 186 2.08 19.80 -3.88
C GLU A 186 0.78 20.34 -3.27
N LYS A 187 -0.31 20.23 -4.00
CA LYS A 187 -1.62 20.68 -3.52
C LYS A 187 -2.05 19.87 -2.29
N LEU A 188 -1.88 18.56 -2.32
CA LEU A 188 -2.20 17.73 -1.15
C LEU A 188 -1.24 18.01 0.00
N GLN A 189 0.05 18.17 -0.27
CA GLN A 189 1.03 18.53 0.78
C GLN A 189 0.59 19.79 1.51
N GLY A 190 0.15 20.81 0.76
CA GLY A 190 -0.35 22.04 1.34
C GLY A 190 -1.54 21.83 2.26
N CYS A 191 -2.47 20.96 1.83
CA CYS A 191 -3.63 20.60 2.65
C CYS A 191 -3.24 19.86 3.93
N LEU A 192 -2.30 18.92 3.83
CA LEU A 192 -1.86 18.14 4.98
C LEU A 192 -1.14 19.01 6.00
N LEU A 193 -0.21 19.83 5.54
CA LEU A 193 0.58 20.71 6.42
C LEU A 193 -0.24 21.85 6.99
N GLY A 194 -1.24 22.30 6.26
CA GLY A 194 -2.14 23.37 6.71
C GLY A 194 -3.31 22.90 7.54
N GLY A 195 -3.45 21.58 7.77
CA GLY A 195 -4.57 21.03 8.52
C GLY A 195 -5.92 21.23 7.85
N LEU A 196 -5.92 21.34 6.52
CA LEU A 196 -7.11 21.69 5.76
C LEU A 196 -7.93 20.49 5.31
N THR A 197 -7.41 19.27 5.48
CA THR A 197 -8.17 18.08 5.13
C THR A 197 -9.15 17.72 6.24
N GLY A 198 -10.29 17.16 5.87
CA GLY A 198 -11.30 16.75 6.83
C GLY A 198 -10.95 15.51 7.61
N VAL A 199 -9.88 14.82 7.25
CA VAL A 199 -9.50 13.53 7.83
C VAL A 199 -8.33 13.67 8.78
N ILE A 200 -7.53 14.72 8.65
CA ILE A 200 -6.28 14.91 9.38
C ILE A 200 -6.42 16.06 10.37
N SER A 201 -6.11 15.79 11.63
CA SER A 201 -6.11 16.84 12.65
C SER A 201 -4.88 17.72 12.49
N ASP A 202 -5.04 18.99 12.78
CA ASP A 202 -4.01 20.01 12.65
C ASP A 202 -2.73 19.66 13.42
N GLU A 203 -2.88 18.93 14.52
CA GLU A 203 -1.78 18.60 15.42
C GLU A 203 -0.81 17.57 14.85
N LYS A 204 -1.26 16.73 13.92
CA LYS A 204 -0.46 15.59 13.46
C LYS A 204 0.74 15.97 12.60
N PHE A 205 0.67 17.10 11.90
CA PHE A 205 1.73 17.51 10.98
C PHE A 205 2.26 18.91 11.27
N SER A 206 1.99 19.45 12.46
CA SER A 206 2.40 20.82 12.82
C SER A 206 3.92 21.02 12.75
N ASP A 207 4.70 19.98 13.03
CA ASP A 207 6.16 20.02 13.02
C ASP A 207 6.78 19.34 11.81
N ALA A 208 5.96 18.88 10.86
CA ALA A 208 6.46 18.16 9.69
C ALA A 208 7.11 19.12 8.69
N LYS A 209 8.26 18.73 8.17
CA LYS A 209 8.88 19.42 7.05
C LYS A 209 8.16 19.04 5.76
N PRO A 210 8.09 19.96 4.78
CA PRO A 210 7.49 19.61 3.50
C PRO A 210 8.19 18.43 2.85
N TRP A 211 7.41 17.41 2.50
CA TRP A 211 7.96 16.18 1.90
C TRP A 211 8.61 16.44 0.54
N LEU A 212 8.09 17.41 -0.19
CA LEU A 212 8.56 17.71 -1.56
C LEU A 212 9.77 18.64 -1.61
N SER A 213 10.26 19.09 -0.45
CA SER A 213 11.47 19.92 -0.39
C SER A 213 12.64 19.21 -1.04
N GLY A 214 13.31 19.90 -1.96
CA GLY A 214 14.48 19.35 -2.64
C GLY A 214 14.16 18.44 -3.82
N ILE A 215 12.88 18.20 -4.12
CA ILE A 215 12.51 17.44 -5.30
C ILE A 215 12.36 18.39 -6.48
N SER A 216 13.16 18.17 -7.53
CA SER A 216 13.09 18.96 -8.75
C SER A 216 12.01 18.41 -9.67
N THR A 217 11.17 19.31 -10.21
CA THR A 217 10.14 18.91 -11.17
C THR A 217 10.73 18.35 -12.48
N THR A 218 11.97 18.68 -12.77
CA THR A 218 12.65 18.17 -13.98
C THR A 218 13.22 16.77 -13.80
N ASP A 219 13.34 16.29 -12.57
CA ASP A 219 13.94 15.00 -12.25
C ASP A 219 12.92 13.91 -11.92
N ILE A 220 11.65 14.20 -12.11
CA ILE A 220 10.59 13.23 -11.83
C ILE A 220 10.65 12.09 -12.85
N LYS A 221 10.68 10.87 -12.35
CA LYS A 221 10.76 9.67 -13.19
C LYS A 221 9.47 8.86 -13.07
N PRO A 222 9.10 8.15 -14.14
CA PRO A 222 7.95 7.25 -14.05
C PRO A 222 8.20 6.14 -13.03
N ARG A 223 7.14 5.68 -12.38
CA ARG A 223 7.19 4.60 -11.40
C ARG A 223 6.42 3.40 -11.95
N GLU A 224 6.98 2.23 -11.79
CA GLU A 224 6.31 0.99 -12.16
C GLU A 224 5.51 0.48 -10.97
N LEU A 225 4.22 0.22 -11.19
CA LEU A 225 3.27 -0.18 -10.14
C LEU A 225 2.63 -1.50 -10.52
N THR A 226 2.38 -2.35 -9.52
CA THR A 226 1.54 -3.54 -9.70
C THR A 226 0.16 -3.21 -9.14
N VAL A 227 -0.84 -3.15 -10.01
CA VAL A 227 -2.18 -2.70 -9.65
C VAL A 227 -3.13 -3.89 -9.68
N VAL A 228 -3.77 -4.18 -8.54
CA VAL A 228 -4.70 -5.29 -8.40
C VAL A 228 -6.10 -4.70 -8.24
N LEU A 229 -6.93 -4.92 -9.24
CA LEU A 229 -8.27 -4.32 -9.31
C LEU A 229 -9.33 -5.41 -9.33
N GLY A 230 -10.42 -5.14 -8.65
CA GLY A 230 -11.54 -6.06 -8.64
C GLY A 230 -12.78 -5.44 -8.04
N THR A 231 -13.90 -6.04 -8.38
CA THR A 231 -15.20 -5.61 -7.90
C THR A 231 -15.33 -5.85 -6.38
N PHE A 232 -16.42 -5.38 -5.80
CA PHE A 232 -16.73 -5.61 -4.39
C PHE A 232 -16.74 -7.12 -4.12
N GLY A 233 -16.06 -7.53 -3.06
CA GLY A 233 -16.00 -8.94 -2.68
C GLY A 233 -15.18 -9.82 -3.60
N ALA A 234 -14.26 -9.25 -4.38
CA ALA A 234 -13.43 -10.03 -5.31
C ALA A 234 -12.30 -10.79 -4.62
N GLY A 235 -11.99 -10.43 -3.37
CA GLY A 235 -10.91 -11.10 -2.63
C GLY A 235 -9.58 -10.37 -2.67
N LYS A 236 -9.58 -9.07 -2.93
CA LYS A 236 -8.34 -8.26 -2.97
C LYS A 236 -7.60 -8.32 -1.64
N SER A 237 -8.32 -8.12 -0.53
CA SER A 237 -7.70 -8.16 0.81
C SER A 237 -7.14 -9.54 1.12
N PHE A 238 -7.84 -10.59 0.74
CA PHE A 238 -7.35 -11.97 0.91
C PHE A 238 -6.05 -12.18 0.15
N LEU A 239 -5.99 -11.68 -1.08
CA LEU A 239 -4.79 -11.80 -1.91
C LEU A 239 -3.58 -11.16 -1.22
N TYR A 240 -3.75 -9.95 -0.68
CA TYR A 240 -2.65 -9.25 0.00
C TYR A 240 -2.29 -9.90 1.33
N LYS A 241 -3.27 -10.40 2.07
CA LYS A 241 -2.98 -11.13 3.30
C LYS A 241 -2.15 -12.39 2.97
N SER A 242 -2.51 -13.12 1.93
CA SER A 242 -1.74 -14.28 1.48
C SER A 242 -0.31 -13.90 1.09
N PHE A 243 -0.16 -12.79 0.37
CA PHE A 243 1.17 -12.29 0.01
C PHE A 243 1.99 -11.96 1.25
N MET A 244 1.40 -11.25 2.22
CA MET A 244 2.11 -10.84 3.43
C MET A 244 2.56 -12.06 4.26
N LYS A 245 1.73 -13.08 4.32
CA LYS A 245 2.08 -14.33 5.01
C LYS A 245 3.23 -15.06 4.30
N ARG A 246 3.20 -15.12 2.97
CA ARG A 246 4.22 -15.83 2.16
C ARG A 246 5.57 -15.13 2.16
N SER A 247 5.56 -13.80 2.20
CA SER A 247 6.80 -13.02 2.28
C SER A 247 7.39 -13.04 3.68
N GLU A 248 6.76 -13.76 4.59
CA GLU A 248 7.10 -13.79 6.02
C GLU A 248 6.97 -12.41 6.65
N GLY A 249 6.24 -11.52 6.00
CA GLY A 249 5.97 -10.18 6.49
C GLY A 249 7.15 -9.23 6.52
N LYS A 250 8.30 -9.65 6.02
CA LYS A 250 9.49 -8.80 6.06
C LYS A 250 9.38 -7.64 5.08
N PHE A 251 9.64 -6.45 5.59
CA PHE A 251 9.71 -5.25 4.77
C PHE A 251 8.46 -5.00 3.94
N VAL A 252 7.29 -5.26 4.54
CA VAL A 252 6.00 -4.97 3.92
C VAL A 252 5.27 -3.94 4.77
N THR A 253 4.86 -2.83 4.16
CA THR A 253 3.99 -1.85 4.77
C THR A 253 2.67 -1.82 4.00
N PHE A 254 1.58 -2.07 4.71
CA PHE A 254 0.23 -2.05 4.16
C PHE A 254 -0.42 -0.74 4.59
N VAL A 255 -0.78 0.09 3.62
CA VAL A 255 -1.31 1.43 3.88
C VAL A 255 -2.80 1.45 3.59
N SER A 256 -3.58 1.78 4.60
CA SER A 256 -5.04 1.83 4.51
C SER A 256 -5.52 3.28 4.57
N PRO A 257 -6.58 3.62 3.83
CA PRO A 257 -7.13 4.98 3.91
C PRO A 257 -7.94 5.23 5.18
N ARG A 258 -8.32 4.18 5.91
CA ARG A 258 -9.20 4.31 7.09
C ARG A 258 -8.74 3.42 8.23
N ARG A 259 -8.91 3.93 9.45
CA ARG A 259 -8.52 3.21 10.67
C ARG A 259 -9.27 1.89 10.84
N ALA A 260 -10.56 1.88 10.53
CA ALA A 260 -11.36 0.66 10.65
C ALA A 260 -10.86 -0.45 9.73
N LEU A 261 -10.50 -0.10 8.50
CA LEU A 261 -9.96 -1.05 7.54
C LEU A 261 -8.58 -1.55 7.98
N ALA A 262 -7.73 -0.66 8.47
CA ALA A 262 -6.41 -1.03 8.98
C ALA A 262 -6.53 -2.01 10.14
N ASN A 263 -7.42 -1.73 11.09
CA ASN A 263 -7.63 -2.59 12.25
C ASN A 263 -8.15 -3.97 11.85
N SER A 264 -9.03 -4.03 10.86
CA SER A 264 -9.54 -5.30 10.35
C SER A 264 -8.42 -6.17 9.77
N ILE A 265 -7.55 -5.57 8.97
CA ILE A 265 -6.40 -6.30 8.38
C ILE A 265 -5.43 -6.76 9.48
N LYS A 266 -5.12 -5.89 10.44
CA LYS A 266 -4.26 -6.25 11.58
C LYS A 266 -4.82 -7.44 12.35
N ASN A 267 -6.11 -7.39 12.66
CA ASN A 267 -6.76 -8.46 13.42
C ASN A 267 -6.70 -9.78 12.65
N ASP A 268 -6.98 -9.75 11.36
CA ASP A 268 -6.94 -10.95 10.52
C ASP A 268 -5.54 -11.56 10.49
N LEU A 269 -4.51 -10.74 10.38
CA LEU A 269 -3.13 -11.20 10.34
C LEU A 269 -2.67 -11.74 11.70
N GLU A 270 -3.08 -11.10 12.79
CA GLU A 270 -2.70 -11.50 14.15
C GLU A 270 -3.42 -12.76 14.63
N MET A 271 -4.63 -13.01 14.15
CA MET A 271 -5.41 -14.18 14.55
C MET A 271 -5.03 -15.45 13.82
N ASP A 272 -4.26 -15.34 12.75
CA ASP A 272 -3.78 -16.51 12.01
C ASP A 272 -2.64 -17.17 12.79
N ASP A 273 -2.75 -18.49 13.02
CA ASP A 273 -1.76 -19.24 13.79
C ASP A 273 -0.37 -19.23 13.16
N SER A 274 -0.29 -19.18 11.84
CA SER A 274 1.00 -19.08 11.15
C SER A 274 1.66 -17.73 11.44
N CYS A 275 0.87 -16.67 11.57
CA CYS A 275 1.38 -15.35 11.93
C CYS A 275 1.81 -15.29 13.40
N LYS A 276 1.11 -16.01 14.28
CA LYS A 276 1.50 -16.09 15.70
C LYS A 276 2.84 -16.77 15.88
N VAL A 277 3.13 -17.80 15.12
CA VAL A 277 4.43 -18.51 15.16
C VAL A 277 5.54 -17.54 14.71
N VAL A 278 5.30 -16.83 13.67
CA VAL A 278 6.25 -15.81 13.20
C VAL A 278 6.47 -14.71 14.23
N UNK A 279 5.56 -14.40 14.76
CA UNK A 279 5.55 -13.42 15.70
C UNK A 279 6.17 -13.74 16.93
N ALA A 280 6.06 -14.85 17.21
CA ALA A 280 6.65 -15.30 18.47
C ALA A 280 8.19 -15.39 18.41
N GLY A 281 8.76 -15.54 17.26
CA GLY A 281 10.20 -15.71 17.09
C GLY A 281 10.96 -14.50 16.56
N ARG A 282 10.29 -13.38 16.30
CA ARG A 282 10.93 -12.20 15.67
C ARG A 282 10.52 -10.92 16.36
N SER A 283 11.41 -9.96 16.35
CA SER A 283 11.07 -8.63 16.86
C SER A 283 9.97 -8.03 15.98
N LYS A 284 9.10 -7.25 16.60
CA LYS A 284 8.03 -6.54 15.88
C LYS A 284 8.58 -5.60 14.79
N LYS A 285 9.88 -5.33 14.83
CA LYS A 285 10.53 -4.42 13.88
C LYS A 285 10.84 -5.07 12.52
N GLU A 286 10.76 -6.40 12.43
CA GLU A 286 11.14 -7.12 11.21
C GLU A 286 9.95 -7.72 10.45
N GLY A 287 8.73 -7.48 10.93
CA GLY A 287 7.54 -8.02 10.30
C GLY A 287 6.85 -7.04 9.37
N TRP A 288 5.62 -7.40 9.01
CA TRP A 288 4.73 -6.50 8.28
C TRP A 288 4.25 -5.38 9.19
N ASP A 289 3.88 -4.27 8.57
CA ASP A 289 3.34 -3.11 9.28
C ASP A 289 2.05 -2.67 8.56
N VAL A 290 0.98 -2.44 9.33
CA VAL A 290 -0.28 -1.95 8.79
C VAL A 290 -0.53 -0.58 9.37
N VAL A 291 -0.63 0.42 8.51
CA VAL A 291 -0.73 1.82 8.92
C VAL A 291 -1.83 2.53 8.14
N ILE A 292 -2.35 3.61 8.73
CA ILE A 292 -3.22 4.52 7.98
C ILE A 292 -2.36 5.51 7.18
N PHE A 293 -2.98 6.13 6.18
CA PHE A 293 -2.24 6.95 5.22
C PHE A 293 -1.52 8.13 5.88
N GLU A 294 -2.06 8.67 6.97
CA GLU A 294 -1.43 9.77 7.70
C GLU A 294 -0.12 9.32 8.36
N VAL A 295 -0.13 8.15 8.97
CA VAL A 295 1.05 7.58 9.63
C VAL A 295 2.13 7.24 8.61
N PHE A 296 1.73 6.78 7.44
CA PHE A 296 2.69 6.48 6.39
C PHE A 296 3.53 7.68 5.95
N UNK A 297 2.96 8.61 5.84
CA UNK A 297 3.53 9.73 5.54
C UNK A 297 4.62 10.05 6.34
N ARG A 298 4.63 9.78 7.65
CA ARG A 298 5.70 9.95 8.63
C ARG A 298 6.78 8.86 8.54
N LYS A 299 6.42 7.69 8.09
CA LYS A 299 7.32 6.52 8.06
C LYS A 299 8.07 6.34 6.74
N VAL A 300 7.73 7.11 5.73
CA VAL A 300 8.24 6.89 4.37
C VAL A 300 9.77 6.99 4.29
N ALA A 301 10.37 7.89 5.07
CA ALA A 301 11.82 8.08 5.09
C ALA A 301 12.58 6.89 5.68
N GLY A 302 11.90 6.06 6.48
CA GLY A 302 12.52 4.90 7.11
C GLY A 302 12.36 3.59 6.36
N LEU A 303 11.87 3.62 5.12
CA LEU A 303 11.71 2.40 4.33
C LEU A 303 13.07 1.80 3.98
N LYS A 304 13.17 0.48 4.10
CA LYS A 304 14.41 -0.25 3.83
C LYS A 304 14.48 -0.67 2.37
N ALA A 305 15.67 -1.05 1.92
CA ALA A 305 15.88 -1.56 0.57
C ALA A 305 15.01 -2.79 0.32
N GLY A 306 14.41 -2.87 -0.86
CA GLY A 306 13.54 -3.98 -1.21
C GLY A 306 12.19 -3.97 -0.50
N HIS A 307 11.86 -2.88 0.18
CA HIS A 307 10.59 -2.75 0.90
C HIS A 307 9.42 -2.82 -0.08
N CYS A 308 8.36 -3.49 0.34
CA CYS A 308 7.11 -3.56 -0.42
C CYS A 308 6.08 -2.66 0.26
N VAL A 309 5.50 -1.75 -0.50
CA VAL A 309 4.44 -0.88 -0.01
C VAL A 309 3.15 -1.22 -0.75
N ILE A 310 2.12 -1.57 0.00
CA ILE A 310 0.81 -1.89 -0.54
C ILE A 310 -0.16 -0.78 -0.13
N PHE A 311 -0.80 -0.17 -1.11
CA PHE A 311 -1.86 0.81 -0.87
C PHE A 311 -3.20 0.15 -1.16
N ASP A 312 -4.03 0.01 -0.14
CA ASP A 312 -5.34 -0.64 -0.29
C ASP A 312 -6.44 0.41 -0.42
N GLU A 313 -7.49 0.05 -1.16
CA GLU A 313 -8.66 0.92 -1.35
C GLU A 313 -8.23 2.30 -1.85
N VAL A 314 -7.47 2.32 -2.94
CA VAL A 314 -6.81 3.54 -3.44
C VAL A 314 -7.82 4.64 -3.76
N GLN A 315 -9.03 4.29 -4.16
CA GLN A 315 -10.08 5.27 -4.45
C GLN A 315 -10.47 6.11 -3.23
N LEU A 316 -10.13 5.67 -2.01
CA LEU A 316 -10.48 6.35 -0.77
C LEU A 316 -9.39 7.28 -0.23
N PHE A 317 -8.21 7.31 -0.84
CA PHE A 317 -7.18 8.27 -0.43
C PHE A 317 -7.50 9.67 -0.95
N PRO A 318 -7.11 10.72 -0.22
CA PRO A 318 -7.30 12.08 -0.74
C PRO A 318 -6.59 12.24 -2.09
N PRO A 319 -7.20 12.93 -3.05
CA PRO A 319 -6.56 13.14 -4.37
C PRO A 319 -5.18 13.76 -4.26
N GLY A 320 -4.22 13.17 -4.94
CA GLY A 320 -2.81 13.57 -4.89
C GLY A 320 -1.97 12.77 -3.93
N TYR A 321 -2.58 11.93 -3.09
CA TYR A 321 -1.82 11.16 -2.10
C TYR A 321 -0.86 10.16 -2.76
N ILE A 322 -1.33 9.45 -3.77
CA ILE A 322 -0.46 8.50 -4.47
C ILE A 322 0.64 9.25 -5.23
N ASP A 323 0.32 10.40 -5.85
CA ASP A 323 1.34 11.22 -6.47
C ASP A 323 2.43 11.64 -5.46
N LEU A 324 2.01 12.12 -4.30
CA LEU A 324 2.94 12.51 -3.24
C LEU A 324 3.81 11.33 -2.79
N CYS A 325 3.19 10.18 -2.53
CA CYS A 325 3.94 9.01 -2.08
C CYS A 325 4.94 8.53 -3.14
N LEU A 326 4.54 8.51 -4.40
CA LEU A 326 5.43 8.05 -5.47
C LEU A 326 6.62 8.98 -5.69
N LEU A 327 6.50 10.25 -5.31
CA LEU A 327 7.61 11.19 -5.40
C LEU A 327 8.59 11.03 -4.22
N ILE A 328 8.14 10.54 -3.07
CA ILE A 328 8.98 10.49 -1.87
C ILE A 328 9.40 9.06 -1.47
N ILE A 329 8.72 8.03 -1.97
CA ILE A 329 9.13 6.66 -1.71
C ILE A 329 10.40 6.37 -2.51
N ARG A 330 11.37 5.73 -1.87
CA ARG A 330 12.63 5.34 -2.49
C ARG A 330 12.40 4.55 -3.78
N SER A 331 13.30 4.75 -4.76
CA SER A 331 13.12 4.22 -6.11
C SER A 331 13.18 2.69 -6.19
N ASP A 332 13.80 2.04 -5.22
CA ASP A 332 13.94 0.58 -5.20
C ASP A 332 12.78 -0.14 -4.49
N ALA A 333 11.81 0.61 -3.96
CA ALA A 333 10.65 -0.01 -3.32
C ALA A 333 9.72 -0.63 -4.36
N PHE A 334 9.18 -1.80 -4.02
CA PHE A 334 8.11 -2.41 -4.80
C PHE A 334 6.79 -1.82 -4.35
N ILE A 335 5.99 -1.33 -5.29
CA ILE A 335 4.73 -0.66 -4.96
C ILE A 335 3.56 -1.40 -5.61
N SER A 336 2.61 -1.80 -4.78
CA SER A 336 1.38 -2.44 -5.23
C SER A 336 0.18 -1.62 -4.76
N LEU A 337 -0.80 -1.47 -5.64
CA LEU A 337 -2.01 -0.72 -5.38
C LEU A 337 -3.22 -1.62 -5.57
N ALA A 338 -4.18 -1.52 -4.68
CA ALA A 338 -5.44 -2.26 -4.81
C ALA A 338 -6.62 -1.32 -4.71
N GLY A 339 -7.69 -1.65 -5.40
CA GLY A 339 -8.90 -0.87 -5.30
C GLY A 339 -9.95 -1.27 -6.29
N ASP A 340 -10.99 -0.46 -6.32
CA ASP A 340 -12.11 -0.63 -7.25
C ASP A 340 -12.56 0.75 -7.74
N PRO A 341 -12.28 1.07 -9.01
CA PRO A 341 -12.71 2.38 -9.55
C PRO A 341 -14.22 2.56 -9.62
N CYS A 342 -14.99 1.48 -9.47
CA CYS A 342 -16.45 1.53 -9.54
C CYS A 342 -17.09 1.85 -8.19
N GLN A 343 -16.32 1.91 -7.12
CA GLN A 343 -16.83 2.22 -5.79
C GLN A 343 -16.60 3.69 -5.44
N SER A 344 -17.16 4.11 -4.31
CA SER A 344 -17.07 5.50 -3.82
C SER A 344 -15.63 5.98 -3.76
N THR A 345 -15.42 7.23 -4.16
CA THR A 345 -14.12 7.89 -4.07
C THR A 345 -14.08 8.77 -2.82
N TYR A 346 -12.88 9.28 -2.51
CA TYR A 346 -12.67 10.15 -1.37
C TYR A 346 -13.61 11.35 -1.42
N ASP A 347 -14.19 11.68 -0.26
CA ASP A 347 -15.00 12.88 -0.10
C ASP A 347 -14.88 13.38 1.34
N SER A 348 -14.64 14.67 1.48
CA SER A 348 -14.61 15.35 2.77
C SER A 348 -15.15 16.76 2.59
N GLN A 349 -16.08 17.15 3.45
CA GLN A 349 -16.67 18.49 3.38
C GLN A 349 -15.65 19.58 3.63
N LYS A 350 -14.70 19.34 4.52
CA LYS A 350 -13.71 20.36 4.89
C LYS A 350 -12.76 20.71 3.75
N ASP A 351 -12.38 19.73 2.96
CA ASP A 351 -11.38 19.96 1.90
C ASP A 351 -11.97 19.97 0.50
N ARG A 352 -13.30 19.95 0.41
CA ARG A 352 -14.00 19.94 -0.89
C ARG A 352 -13.68 21.19 -1.72
N ALA A 353 -13.50 22.33 -1.07
CA ALA A 353 -13.17 23.57 -1.75
C ALA A 353 -11.79 23.54 -2.41
N ILE A 354 -10.87 22.74 -1.87
CA ILE A 354 -9.48 22.67 -2.35
C ILE A 354 -9.25 21.44 -3.23
N LEU A 355 -9.71 20.27 -2.77
CA LEU A 355 -9.45 19.00 -3.45
C LEU A 355 -10.64 18.48 -4.25
N GLY A 356 -11.81 19.09 -4.09
CA GLY A 356 -13.04 18.56 -4.70
C GLY A 356 -13.04 18.50 -6.21
N ALA A 357 -12.25 19.37 -6.86
CA ALA A 357 -12.13 19.39 -8.32
C ALA A 357 -11.08 18.40 -8.84
N GLU A 358 -10.29 17.82 -7.95
CA GLU A 358 -9.23 16.89 -8.35
C GLU A 358 -9.80 15.50 -8.59
N GLN A 359 -9.31 14.86 -9.65
CA GLN A 359 -9.70 13.50 -9.98
C GLN A 359 -9.16 12.52 -8.94
N SER A 360 -9.94 11.50 -8.62
CA SER A 360 -9.47 10.41 -7.76
C SER A 360 -8.18 9.79 -8.32
N ASP A 361 -7.27 9.43 -7.42
CA ASP A 361 -5.98 8.86 -7.81
C ASP A 361 -6.13 7.60 -8.67
N ILE A 362 -7.07 6.72 -8.30
CA ILE A 362 -7.23 5.46 -9.02
C ILE A 362 -7.72 5.70 -10.46
N LEU A 363 -8.59 6.69 -10.65
CA LEU A 363 -9.09 7.03 -11.98
C LEU A 363 -7.98 7.62 -12.84
N ARG A 364 -7.15 8.47 -12.24
CA ARG A 364 -6.01 9.05 -12.94
C ARG A 364 -4.97 8.01 -13.32
N LEU A 365 -4.68 7.08 -12.42
CA LEU A 365 -3.72 5.99 -12.68
C LEU A 365 -4.12 5.14 -13.89
N LEU A 366 -5.41 4.93 -14.07
CA LEU A 366 -5.93 4.00 -15.09
C LEU A 366 -6.35 4.70 -16.38
N GLU A 367 -6.34 6.03 -16.40
CA GLU A 367 -6.74 6.79 -17.59
C GLU A 367 -5.84 6.45 -18.78
N GLY A 368 -6.45 6.00 -19.87
CA GLY A 368 -5.75 5.62 -21.08
C GLY A 368 -4.96 4.32 -20.99
N LYS A 369 -5.09 3.59 -19.90
CA LYS A 369 -4.33 2.35 -19.69
C LYS A 369 -5.18 1.12 -19.95
N THR A 370 -4.52 0.02 -20.32
CA THR A 370 -5.12 -1.30 -20.40
C THR A 370 -4.78 -2.04 -19.11
N TYR A 371 -5.78 -2.65 -18.47
CA TYR A 371 -5.57 -3.29 -17.18
C TYR A 371 -6.57 -4.41 -16.96
N ARG A 372 -6.22 -5.32 -16.06
CA ARG A 372 -7.07 -6.45 -15.68
C ARG A 372 -7.99 -6.02 -14.54
N TYR A 373 -9.25 -6.44 -14.62
CA TYR A 373 -10.25 -6.16 -13.59
C TYR A 373 -11.00 -7.45 -13.26
N ASN A 374 -10.90 -7.89 -11.99
CA ASN A 374 -11.59 -9.09 -11.54
C ASN A 374 -13.06 -8.76 -11.30
N ILE A 375 -13.94 -9.28 -12.15
CA ILE A 375 -15.37 -9.00 -12.11
C ILE A 375 -16.14 -10.02 -11.27
N GLU A 376 -15.50 -11.02 -10.71
CA GLU A 376 -16.15 -12.06 -9.90
C GLU A 376 -16.18 -11.67 -8.44
N SER A 377 -17.39 -11.70 -7.85
CA SER A 377 -17.58 -11.47 -6.41
C SER A 377 -17.86 -12.78 -5.69
N ARG A 378 -17.26 -12.92 -4.51
CA ARG A 378 -17.47 -14.06 -3.62
C ARG A 378 -18.27 -13.71 -2.37
N ARG A 379 -18.75 -12.48 -2.30
CA ARG A 379 -19.38 -11.93 -1.09
C ARG A 379 -20.78 -12.44 -0.84
N PHE A 380 -21.58 -12.67 -1.88
CA PHE A 380 -23.02 -12.79 -1.77
C PHE A 380 -23.46 -14.24 -1.60
N VAL A 381 -24.37 -14.48 -0.64
CA VAL A 381 -24.99 -15.79 -0.42
C VAL A 381 -26.45 -15.82 -0.90
N ASN A 382 -27.11 -14.66 -0.98
CA ASN A 382 -28.52 -14.58 -1.42
C ASN A 382 -28.58 -14.51 -2.95
N PRO A 383 -29.22 -15.51 -3.60
CA PRO A 383 -29.28 -15.53 -5.07
C PRO A 383 -30.00 -14.34 -5.70
N MET A 384 -30.75 -13.57 -4.95
CA MET A 384 -31.48 -12.41 -5.52
C MET A 384 -30.51 -11.37 -6.12
N PHE A 385 -29.26 -11.33 -5.62
CA PHE A 385 -28.28 -10.37 -6.13
C PHE A 385 -27.77 -10.72 -7.52
N GLU A 386 -27.91 -11.98 -7.95
CA GLU A 386 -27.29 -12.48 -9.16
C GLU A 386 -27.70 -11.70 -10.44
N SER A 387 -28.96 -11.29 -10.51
CA SER A 387 -29.45 -10.53 -11.65
C SER A 387 -29.50 -9.01 -11.39
N ARG A 388 -29.12 -8.57 -10.17
CA ARG A 388 -29.32 -7.17 -9.75
C ARG A 388 -28.03 -6.39 -9.58
N LEU A 389 -26.88 -7.05 -9.52
CA LEU A 389 -25.58 -6.39 -9.39
C LEU A 389 -24.70 -6.72 -10.59
N PRO A 390 -23.86 -5.76 -11.02
CA PRO A 390 -23.11 -5.88 -12.28
C PRO A 390 -21.77 -6.62 -12.11
N CYS A 391 -21.81 -7.80 -11.54
CA CYS A 391 -20.62 -8.63 -11.36
C CYS A 391 -20.97 -10.08 -11.64
N HIS A 392 -19.93 -10.90 -11.83
CA HIS A 392 -20.11 -12.35 -11.89
C HIS A 392 -20.10 -12.88 -10.46
N PHE A 393 -20.85 -13.92 -10.20
CA PHE A 393 -20.95 -14.51 -8.86
C PHE A 393 -20.29 -15.87 -8.87
N LYS A 394 -19.48 -16.13 -7.85
CA LYS A 394 -18.81 -17.41 -7.76
C LYS A 394 -19.83 -18.51 -7.50
N LYS A 395 -19.80 -19.57 -8.32
CA LYS A 395 -20.67 -20.73 -8.14
C LYS A 395 -20.35 -21.41 -6.80
N GLY A 396 -21.39 -21.79 -6.08
CA GLY A 396 -21.26 -22.49 -4.79
C GLY A 396 -21.23 -21.59 -3.57
N SER A 397 -21.11 -20.27 -3.75
CA SER A 397 -21.16 -19.34 -2.63
C SER A 397 -22.60 -18.99 -2.24
N MET A 398 -23.56 -19.25 -3.12
CA MET A 398 -24.94 -18.85 -2.94
C MET A 398 -25.80 -20.02 -2.47
N THR A 399 -26.81 -19.72 -1.63
CA THR A 399 -27.81 -20.71 -1.18
C THR A 399 -29.20 -20.25 -1.57
N ALA A 400 -30.09 -21.18 -1.80
CA ALA A 400 -31.46 -20.91 -2.24
C ALA A 400 -32.41 -20.51 -1.09
N ALA A 401 -31.92 -20.40 0.13
CA ALA A 401 -32.78 -20.24 1.31
C ALA A 401 -33.16 -18.79 1.64
N PHE A 402 -32.65 -17.80 0.93
CA PHE A 402 -32.87 -16.39 1.27
C PHE A 402 -34.01 -15.77 0.47
N ALA A 403 -34.71 -14.84 1.10
CA ALA A 403 -35.81 -14.12 0.47
C ALA A 403 -35.29 -13.03 -0.48
N ASP A 404 -36.17 -12.64 -1.41
CA ASP A 404 -35.91 -11.49 -2.25
C ASP A 404 -35.91 -10.20 -1.40
N TYR A 405 -35.43 -9.10 -1.98
CA TYR A 405 -35.48 -7.81 -1.31
C TYR A 405 -36.93 -7.33 -1.19
N ALA A 406 -37.16 -6.42 -0.23
CA ALA A 406 -38.45 -5.77 -0.08
C ALA A 406 -38.27 -4.26 -0.15
N ILE A 407 -39.32 -3.55 -0.55
CA ILE A 407 -39.37 -2.09 -0.50
C ILE A 407 -40.43 -1.69 0.54
N PHE A 408 -40.00 -0.92 1.51
CA PHE A 408 -40.90 -0.33 2.51
C PHE A 408 -41.07 1.15 2.18
N HIS A 409 -42.27 1.66 2.34
CA HIS A 409 -42.57 3.03 1.91
C HIS A 409 -42.61 4.01 3.10
N ASN A 410 -42.15 3.57 4.27
CA ASN A 410 -41.91 4.44 5.43
C ASN A 410 -41.03 3.70 6.43
N MET A 411 -40.44 4.46 7.34
CA MET A 411 -39.53 3.91 8.36
C MET A 411 -40.27 2.99 9.34
N HIS A 412 -41.51 3.30 9.66
CA HIS A 412 -42.26 2.53 10.64
C HIS A 412 -42.51 1.10 10.17
N ASP A 413 -42.94 0.94 8.92
CA ASP A 413 -43.20 -0.40 8.36
C ASP A 413 -41.91 -1.21 8.26
N PHE A 414 -40.78 -0.54 7.90
CA PHE A 414 -39.47 -1.18 7.86
C PHE A 414 -39.08 -1.71 9.25
N LEU A 415 -39.25 -0.90 10.28
CA LEU A 415 -38.93 -1.31 11.65
C LEU A 415 -39.83 -2.46 12.14
N LEU A 416 -41.11 -2.43 11.81
CA LEU A 416 -42.02 -3.52 12.19
C LEU A 416 -41.59 -4.84 11.53
N ALA A 417 -41.20 -4.80 10.27
CA ALA A 417 -40.76 -6.00 9.54
C ALA A 417 -39.45 -6.55 10.10
N ARG A 418 -38.63 -5.70 10.72
CA ARG A 418 -37.30 -6.06 11.25
C ARG A 418 -37.27 -6.03 12.78
N SER A 419 -38.31 -6.45 13.42
CA SER A 419 -38.55 -6.24 14.86
C SER A 419 -37.67 -7.07 15.80
N LYS A 420 -36.77 -7.93 15.31
CA LYS A 420 -36.05 -8.87 16.18
C LYS A 420 -34.59 -8.46 16.46
N GLY A 421 -34.32 -7.20 16.62
CA GLY A 421 -33.01 -6.69 16.98
C GLY A 421 -32.45 -5.71 15.94
N PRO A 422 -31.33 -5.06 16.25
CA PRO A 422 -30.77 -4.10 15.31
C PRO A 422 -30.29 -4.77 14.04
N LEU A 423 -30.44 -4.07 12.93
CA LEU A 423 -29.83 -4.48 11.65
C LEU A 423 -28.33 -4.28 11.72
N ASP A 424 -27.58 -4.98 10.90
CA ASP A 424 -26.13 -4.79 10.85
C ASP A 424 -25.76 -3.37 10.46
N ALA A 425 -26.50 -2.78 9.52
CA ALA A 425 -26.32 -1.37 9.13
C ALA A 425 -27.54 -0.86 8.38
N VAL A 426 -27.75 0.46 8.46
CA VAL A 426 -28.68 1.20 7.61
C VAL A 426 -27.84 2.25 6.88
N LEU A 427 -27.97 2.31 5.55
CA LEU A 427 -27.16 3.20 4.71
C LEU A 427 -28.00 4.36 4.19
N VAL A 428 -27.42 5.56 4.25
CA VAL A 428 -28.08 6.80 3.86
C VAL A 428 -27.16 7.60 2.93
N SER A 429 -27.74 8.54 2.18
CA SER A 429 -26.98 9.24 1.14
C SER A 429 -26.17 10.44 1.66
N SER A 430 -26.50 10.97 2.84
CA SER A 430 -25.83 12.17 3.36
C SER A 430 -25.68 12.14 4.87
N PHE A 431 -24.80 12.96 5.39
CA PHE A 431 -24.62 13.11 6.84
C PHE A 431 -25.86 13.70 7.51
N GLU A 432 -26.59 14.54 6.81
CA GLU A 432 -27.85 15.12 7.32
C GLU A 432 -28.88 14.01 7.51
N GLU A 433 -29.02 13.12 6.53
CA GLU A 433 -29.91 11.97 6.64
C GLU A 433 -29.47 11.03 7.76
N LYS A 434 -28.16 10.87 7.93
CA LYS A 434 -27.61 10.03 8.98
C LYS A 434 -28.10 10.51 10.36
N LYS A 435 -28.04 11.81 10.59
CA LYS A 435 -28.52 12.40 11.86
C LYS A 435 -30.00 12.13 12.07
N ILE A 436 -30.82 12.28 11.03
CA ILE A 436 -32.26 12.04 11.11
C ILE A 436 -32.54 10.57 11.43
N VAL A 437 -31.89 9.66 10.74
CA VAL A 437 -32.09 8.23 10.95
C VAL A 437 -31.61 7.80 12.34
N GLN A 438 -30.49 8.35 12.80
CA GLN A 438 -29.96 8.08 14.14
C GLN A 438 -30.93 8.54 15.23
N SER A 439 -31.62 9.66 15.03
CA SER A 439 -32.62 10.12 15.98
C SER A 439 -33.84 9.18 16.00
N TYR A 440 -34.11 8.52 14.89
CA TYR A 440 -35.25 7.61 14.78
C TYR A 440 -34.94 6.22 15.35
N PHE A 441 -33.77 5.64 14.98
CA PHE A 441 -33.40 4.28 15.40
C PHE A 441 -32.67 4.23 16.74
N GLY A 442 -32.08 5.33 17.17
CA GLY A 442 -31.21 5.37 18.34
C GLY A 442 -29.77 5.02 18.02
N MET A 443 -28.92 5.13 19.03
CA MET A 443 -27.47 4.94 18.89
C MET A 443 -27.06 3.48 18.73
N LYS A 444 -27.92 2.54 19.04
CA LYS A 444 -27.60 1.11 18.93
C LYS A 444 -27.63 0.61 17.50
N GLN A 445 -28.34 1.31 16.61
CA GLN A 445 -28.41 0.93 15.19
C GLN A 445 -27.29 1.63 14.43
N LEU A 446 -26.37 0.85 13.86
CA LEU A 446 -25.30 1.42 13.03
C LEU A 446 -25.92 2.05 11.78
N THR A 447 -25.66 3.34 11.60
CA THR A 447 -26.10 4.10 10.43
C THR A 447 -24.88 4.74 9.78
N LEU A 448 -24.71 4.52 8.50
CA LEU A 448 -23.56 5.01 7.74
C LEU A 448 -24.03 5.69 6.46
N THR A 449 -23.27 6.67 6.00
CA THR A 449 -23.50 7.16 4.64
C THR A 449 -23.01 6.11 3.65
N PHE A 450 -23.45 6.22 2.40
CA PHE A 450 -23.00 5.32 1.32
C PHE A 450 -21.45 5.32 1.25
N GLY A 451 -20.84 6.49 1.30
CA GLY A 451 -19.39 6.61 1.23
C GLY A 451 -18.67 5.98 2.42
N GLU A 452 -19.21 6.17 3.63
CA GLU A 452 -18.62 5.58 4.84
C GLU A 452 -18.62 4.05 4.81
N SER A 453 -19.56 3.46 4.10
CA SER A 453 -19.70 1.99 4.04
C SER A 453 -18.65 1.32 3.13
N THR A 454 -17.88 2.09 2.36
CA THR A 454 -16.89 1.54 1.44
C THR A 454 -15.87 0.69 2.20
N GLY A 455 -15.64 -0.52 1.71
CA GLY A 455 -14.70 -1.44 2.34
C GLY A 455 -15.27 -2.27 3.46
N LEU A 456 -16.49 -2.00 3.91
CA LEU A 456 -17.14 -2.73 4.98
C LEU A 456 -18.10 -3.77 4.43
N ASN A 457 -18.31 -4.85 5.17
CA ASN A 457 -19.22 -5.94 4.80
C ASN A 457 -20.24 -6.16 5.90
N PHE A 458 -21.50 -6.36 5.51
CA PHE A 458 -22.59 -6.64 6.45
C PHE A 458 -23.41 -7.79 5.91
N LYS A 459 -24.10 -8.50 6.80
CA LYS A 459 -25.01 -9.57 6.40
C LYS A 459 -26.37 -9.01 6.04
N ASN A 460 -26.97 -8.21 6.92
CA ASN A 460 -28.36 -7.79 6.80
C ASN A 460 -28.50 -6.30 7.03
N GLY A 461 -29.29 -5.64 6.19
CA GLY A 461 -29.54 -4.23 6.41
C GLY A 461 -30.47 -3.60 5.41
N GLY A 462 -30.48 -2.28 5.41
CA GLY A 462 -31.35 -1.50 4.56
C GLY A 462 -30.67 -0.28 3.97
N ILE A 463 -31.20 0.16 2.85
CA ILE A 463 -30.75 1.37 2.16
C ILE A 463 -31.93 2.33 2.03
N LEU A 464 -31.71 3.58 2.43
CA LEU A 464 -32.70 4.63 2.34
C LEU A 464 -32.73 5.22 0.95
N ILE A 465 -33.92 5.29 0.34
CA ILE A 465 -34.15 6.04 -0.88
C ILE A 465 -34.86 7.33 -0.50
N SER A 466 -34.23 8.45 -0.77
CA SER A 466 -34.72 9.78 -0.39
C SER A 466 -34.56 10.75 -1.55
N HIS A 467 -35.03 11.97 -1.40
CA HIS A 467 -34.81 13.00 -2.41
C HIS A 467 -33.31 13.32 -2.54
N ASP A 468 -32.57 13.29 -1.43
CA ASP A 468 -31.10 13.50 -1.47
C ASP A 468 -30.42 12.40 -2.30
N SER A 469 -30.90 11.16 -2.19
CA SER A 469 -30.28 10.05 -2.91
C SER A 469 -30.48 10.12 -4.44
N PHE A 470 -31.42 10.93 -4.91
CA PHE A 470 -31.60 11.16 -6.34
C PHE A 470 -30.37 11.87 -6.95
N HIS A 471 -29.63 12.61 -6.13
CA HIS A 471 -28.45 13.35 -6.57
C HIS A 471 -27.15 12.65 -6.21
N THR A 472 -27.23 11.45 -5.66
CA THR A 472 -26.06 10.66 -5.27
C THR A 472 -25.47 10.00 -6.52
N ASP A 473 -24.15 10.05 -6.65
CA ASP A 473 -23.48 9.53 -7.83
C ASP A 473 -23.55 8.00 -7.93
N ASP A 474 -23.26 7.49 -9.10
CA ASP A 474 -23.40 6.08 -9.42
C ASP A 474 -22.43 5.21 -8.62
N ARG A 475 -21.22 5.71 -8.35
CA ARG A 475 -20.24 4.96 -7.56
C ARG A 475 -20.71 4.75 -6.14
N ARG A 476 -21.29 5.78 -5.54
CA ARG A 476 -21.84 5.66 -4.18
C ARG A 476 -23.04 4.72 -4.15
N TRP A 477 -23.92 4.80 -5.14
CA TRP A 477 -25.05 3.87 -5.23
C TRP A 477 -24.56 2.43 -5.36
N LEU A 478 -23.60 2.17 -6.24
CA LEU A 478 -23.08 0.81 -6.41
C LEU A 478 -22.40 0.32 -5.12
N THR A 479 -21.67 1.19 -4.44
CA THR A 479 -21.08 0.86 -3.15
C THR A 479 -22.16 0.42 -2.16
N ALA A 480 -23.22 1.23 -2.02
CA ALA A 480 -24.31 0.93 -1.07
C ALA A 480 -25.01 -0.39 -1.40
N LEU A 481 -25.37 -0.59 -2.67
CA LEU A 481 -26.09 -1.78 -3.11
C LEU A 481 -25.28 -3.07 -2.97
N SER A 482 -23.98 -2.96 -2.82
CA SER A 482 -23.07 -4.12 -2.73
C SER A 482 -22.62 -4.44 -1.31
N ARG A 483 -23.15 -3.77 -0.28
CA ARG A 483 -22.64 -3.94 1.11
C ARG A 483 -23.20 -5.12 1.86
N PHE A 484 -24.34 -5.65 1.46
CA PHE A 484 -25.03 -6.68 2.24
C PHE A 484 -24.96 -8.02 1.51
N SER A 485 -24.51 -9.05 2.22
CA SER A 485 -24.31 -10.38 1.61
C SER A 485 -25.56 -11.27 1.68
N HIS A 486 -26.40 -11.07 2.69
CA HIS A 486 -27.55 -11.96 2.96
C HIS A 486 -28.87 -11.31 2.61
N ASN A 487 -29.22 -10.21 3.26
CA ASN A 487 -30.51 -9.56 3.05
C ASN A 487 -30.34 -8.05 2.94
N LEU A 488 -30.92 -7.49 1.89
CA LEU A 488 -30.95 -6.06 1.65
C LEU A 488 -32.38 -5.66 1.39
N ASP A 489 -32.86 -4.67 2.12
CA ASP A 489 -34.16 -4.07 1.84
C ASP A 489 -33.99 -2.58 1.56
N LEU A 490 -34.94 -2.04 0.84
CA LEU A 490 -34.96 -0.63 0.46
C LEU A 490 -36.06 0.07 1.26
N VAL A 491 -35.78 1.27 1.72
CA VAL A 491 -36.74 2.08 2.46
C VAL A 491 -36.97 3.37 1.69
N ASN A 492 -38.12 3.44 1.05
CA ASN A 492 -38.49 4.59 0.21
C ASN A 492 -39.19 5.64 1.06
N ILE A 493 -38.50 6.74 1.35
CA ILE A 493 -39.08 7.84 2.12
C ILE A 493 -39.35 9.08 1.26
N THR A 494 -39.38 8.91 -0.05
CA THR A 494 -39.62 10.03 -0.98
C THR A 494 -41.08 10.48 -1.02
N GLY A 495 -42.00 9.63 -0.61
CA GLY A 495 -43.43 9.86 -0.79
C GLY A 495 -43.90 9.57 -2.22
N LEU A 496 -43.02 9.14 -3.08
CA LEU A 496 -43.33 8.81 -4.50
C LEU A 496 -43.41 7.30 -4.66
N ARG A 497 -44.19 6.86 -5.64
CA ARG A 497 -44.19 5.44 -6.04
C ARG A 497 -42.90 5.12 -6.78
N VAL A 498 -42.48 3.86 -6.71
CA VAL A 498 -41.27 3.41 -7.41
C VAL A 498 -41.33 3.75 -8.90
N GLU A 499 -42.49 3.52 -9.52
CA GLU A 499 -42.72 3.79 -10.95
C GLU A 499 -42.50 5.27 -11.27
N SER A 500 -42.79 6.16 -10.32
CA SER A 500 -42.66 7.61 -10.52
C SER A 500 -41.21 8.07 -10.58
N PHE A 501 -40.31 7.43 -9.81
CA PHE A 501 -38.89 7.85 -9.80
C PHE A 501 -37.96 6.91 -10.56
N LEU A 502 -38.43 5.74 -10.95
CA LEU A 502 -37.57 4.73 -11.59
C LEU A 502 -36.90 5.27 -12.87
N SER A 503 -37.66 6.04 -13.68
CA SER A 503 -37.10 6.62 -14.89
C SER A 503 -35.95 7.61 -14.63
N HIS A 504 -35.95 8.26 -13.47
CA HIS A 504 -34.86 9.15 -13.07
C HIS A 504 -33.52 8.41 -12.97
N PHE A 505 -33.58 7.14 -12.62
CA PHE A 505 -32.38 6.29 -12.45
C PHE A 505 -32.07 5.45 -13.69
N ALA A 506 -32.69 5.72 -14.83
CA ALA A 506 -32.49 4.94 -16.07
C ALA A 506 -30.98 4.84 -16.39
N GLY A 507 -30.50 3.62 -16.58
CA GLY A 507 -29.09 3.34 -16.86
C GLY A 507 -28.18 3.36 -15.65
N LYS A 508 -28.69 3.64 -14.46
CA LYS A 508 -27.90 3.76 -13.23
C LYS A 508 -28.00 2.50 -12.37
N PRO A 509 -27.08 2.31 -11.40
CA PRO A 509 -27.08 1.08 -10.58
C PRO A 509 -28.41 0.76 -9.88
N LEU A 510 -29.10 1.75 -9.33
CA LEU A 510 -30.38 1.49 -8.65
C LEU A 510 -31.44 1.00 -9.64
N TYR A 511 -31.51 1.56 -10.84
CA TYR A 511 -32.43 1.10 -11.88
C TYR A 511 -32.19 -0.39 -12.20
N HIS A 512 -30.93 -0.76 -12.39
CA HIS A 512 -30.57 -2.14 -12.72
C HIS A 512 -30.89 -3.08 -11.56
N PHE A 513 -30.68 -2.62 -10.32
CA PHE A 513 -31.03 -3.40 -9.15
C PHE A 513 -32.54 -3.66 -9.09
N LEU A 514 -33.34 -2.62 -9.26
CA LEU A 514 -34.80 -2.72 -9.16
C LEU A 514 -35.42 -3.53 -10.30
N THR A 515 -34.87 -3.44 -11.49
CA THR A 515 -35.42 -4.11 -12.68
C THR A 515 -34.77 -5.47 -12.97
N ALA A 516 -33.75 -5.84 -12.20
CA ALA A 516 -32.99 -7.09 -12.39
C ALA A 516 -32.38 -7.19 -13.81
N LYS A 517 -31.87 -6.07 -14.33
CA LYS A 517 -31.26 -6.01 -15.66
C LYS A 517 -29.79 -5.61 -15.59
N SER A 518 -29.12 -6.06 -14.53
CA SER A 518 -27.73 -5.71 -14.33
C SER A 518 -26.81 -6.46 -15.29
N GLY A 519 -25.70 -5.82 -15.65
CA GLY A 519 -24.73 -6.42 -16.55
C GLY A 519 -23.43 -5.63 -16.56
N GLU A 520 -22.47 -6.13 -17.29
CA GLU A 520 -21.12 -5.55 -17.36
C GLU A 520 -21.12 -4.08 -17.81
N ASN A 521 -22.13 -3.64 -18.57
CA ASN A 521 -22.18 -2.27 -19.08
C ASN A 521 -22.21 -1.25 -17.93
N VAL A 522 -22.84 -1.58 -16.80
CA VAL A 522 -22.85 -0.68 -15.64
C VAL A 522 -21.43 -0.45 -15.13
N ILE A 523 -20.62 -1.51 -15.06
CA ILE A 523 -19.22 -1.41 -14.63
C ILE A 523 -18.37 -0.72 -15.71
N ARG A 524 -18.55 -1.07 -16.99
CA ARG A 524 -17.78 -0.46 -18.06
C ARG A 524 -17.95 1.06 -18.12
N ASP A 525 -19.14 1.55 -17.84
CA ASP A 525 -19.40 2.99 -17.84
C ASP A 525 -18.67 3.72 -16.72
N LEU A 526 -18.31 3.01 -15.64
CA LEU A 526 -17.61 3.60 -14.49
C LEU A 526 -16.09 3.42 -14.55
N LEU A 527 -15.60 2.50 -15.39
CA LEU A 527 -14.17 2.20 -15.47
C LEU A 527 -13.48 3.12 -16.48
N PRO A 528 -12.36 3.74 -16.09
CA PRO A 528 -11.55 4.48 -17.05
C PRO A 528 -10.75 3.53 -17.93
N GLY A 529 -10.13 4.05 -18.99
CA GLY A 529 -9.23 3.29 -19.84
C GLY A 529 -9.88 2.09 -20.51
N GLU A 530 -9.11 1.00 -20.63
CA GLU A 530 -9.53 -0.22 -21.30
C GLU A 530 -9.43 -1.42 -20.36
N PRO A 531 -10.51 -1.74 -19.62
CA PRO A 531 -10.48 -2.89 -18.72
C PRO A 531 -10.56 -4.22 -19.46
N ASN A 532 -9.75 -5.18 -19.03
CA ASN A 532 -9.84 -6.58 -19.45
C ASN A 532 -10.41 -7.38 -18.28
N PHE A 533 -11.65 -7.85 -18.43
CA PHE A 533 -12.34 -8.57 -17.37
C PHE A 533 -11.83 -10.00 -17.26
N PHE A 534 -11.68 -10.47 -16.02
CA PHE A 534 -11.44 -11.89 -15.73
C PHE A 534 -12.23 -12.26 -14.48
N SER A 535 -12.40 -13.55 -14.26
CA SER A 535 -13.19 -14.07 -13.14
C SER A 535 -12.28 -14.87 -12.19
N GLY A 536 -12.10 -14.33 -11.00
CA GLY A 536 -11.38 -15.02 -9.91
C GLY A 536 -9.87 -14.82 -9.93
N PHE A 537 -9.32 -14.43 -8.79
CA PHE A 537 -7.88 -14.33 -8.62
C PHE A 537 -7.26 -15.72 -8.57
N ASN A 538 -6.09 -15.88 -9.16
CA ASN A 538 -5.30 -17.10 -9.07
C ASN A 538 -4.46 -17.03 -7.81
N VAL A 539 -4.78 -17.86 -6.82
CA VAL A 539 -4.06 -17.90 -5.55
C VAL A 539 -3.10 -19.09 -5.46
N SER A 540 -3.00 -19.91 -6.53
CA SER A 540 -2.05 -21.03 -6.57
C SER A 540 -0.68 -20.53 -7.03
N ILE A 541 0.35 -20.88 -6.28
CA ILE A 541 1.73 -20.73 -6.73
C ILE A 541 2.09 -22.04 -7.45
N GLY A 542 2.87 -21.93 -8.52
CA GLY A 542 3.22 -23.07 -9.36
C GLY A 542 3.62 -24.32 -8.58
N LYS A 543 3.23 -25.45 -9.06
CA LYS A 543 3.28 -26.77 -8.39
C LYS A 543 4.67 -27.23 -7.92
N ASN A 544 5.73 -26.53 -8.26
CA ASN A 544 7.11 -26.96 -8.01
C ASN A 544 7.71 -26.44 -6.70
N GLU A 545 6.96 -25.71 -5.87
CA GLU A 545 7.54 -25.09 -4.68
C GLU A 545 6.97 -25.56 -3.34
N GLY A 546 6.25 -26.67 -3.32
CA GLY A 546 5.85 -27.32 -2.06
C GLY A 546 4.89 -26.52 -1.18
N VAL A 547 4.25 -25.51 -1.73
CA VAL A 547 3.27 -24.73 -0.97
C VAL A 547 1.91 -25.40 -1.12
N ARG A 548 1.32 -25.78 -0.01
CA ARG A 548 -0.02 -26.38 0.00
C ARG A 548 -1.04 -25.37 -0.51
N GLU A 549 -1.91 -25.84 -1.40
CA GLU A 549 -3.09 -25.08 -1.81
C GLU A 549 -3.95 -24.80 -0.56
N GLU A 550 -3.95 -23.57 -0.12
CA GLU A 550 -4.93 -23.17 0.87
C GLU A 550 -6.25 -22.97 0.14
N LYS A 551 -7.20 -23.80 0.46
CA LYS A 551 -8.56 -23.60 -0.03
C LYS A 551 -9.07 -22.26 0.52
N LEU A 552 -9.57 -21.46 -0.39
CA LEU A 552 -10.31 -20.25 -0.04
C LEU A 552 -11.56 -20.68 0.72
N CYS A 553 -11.45 -20.75 2.04
CA CYS A 553 -12.66 -20.86 2.85
C CYS A 553 -13.20 -19.44 2.95
N GLY A 554 -14.29 -19.20 2.26
CA GLY A 554 -14.93 -17.91 2.31
C GLY A 554 -15.58 -17.69 3.68
N ASP A 555 -15.28 -16.58 4.28
CA ASP A 555 -16.10 -15.95 5.30
C ASP A 555 -16.52 -14.58 4.81
#